data_f5b39436abba99bca9d1edc0e2bd932c
#
_entry.id   f5b39436abba99bca9d1edc0e2bd932c
#
_cell.length_a   1.000
_cell.length_b   1.000
_cell.length_c   1.000
_cell.angle_alpha   90.00
_cell.angle_beta   90.00
_cell.angle_gamma   90.00
#
_symmetry.space_group_name_H-M   'P 1'
#
loop_
_entity.id
_entity.type
_entity.pdbx_description
1 polymer ?
#
loop_
_entity_poly.entity_id
_entity_poly.type
_entity_poly.pdbx_seq_one_letter_code
_entity_poly.pdbx_strand_id
1 'polypeptide(L)'
;MTRPASSPALAPFAPELPVAPSEDPAFRVFIDSLSYLQPEEVQLIREAYRFSDAAHLGQKRLSGEPYITHPLAVAGALAEWHMDSQAVIAALLHDVMEDTAVTKAEISERFGKSVADLVDGLSKLDKIEFQSYEEAQAENFRKMLMAMARDLRVVLIKLADRLHNLQTMSAIRPEKRRRIAHETLEIYAPIANRLGLNKLFRQLQDLSFEHIYPMRARVLERALRASRGNRSELLSRILDGIQGKMSEAGIQAQVFGREKSLYSIYRKMVEKRLSFSQVLD
;
A
#
# COMPACT_ATOMS: atom_id res chain seq x y z
N MET A 1 -38.54 -15.61 46.31
CA MET A 1 -37.36 -16.30 45.72
C MET A 1 -37.59 -16.43 44.24
N THR A 2 -37.17 -15.44 43.46
CA THR A 2 -37.25 -15.40 42.01
C THR A 2 -35.84 -15.60 41.43
N ARG A 3 -35.66 -16.65 40.66
CA ARG A 3 -34.44 -16.97 39.95
C ARG A 3 -34.17 -15.89 38.88
N PRO A 4 -32.92 -15.42 38.68
CA PRO A 4 -32.59 -14.58 37.56
C PRO A 4 -32.55 -15.40 36.26
N ALA A 5 -33.12 -14.82 35.21
CA ALA A 5 -33.14 -15.39 33.85
C ALA A 5 -31.70 -15.45 33.29
N SER A 6 -31.32 -16.62 32.84
CA SER A 6 -30.07 -16.84 32.11
C SER A 6 -30.13 -16.11 30.75
N SER A 7 -29.18 -15.18 30.51
CA SER A 7 -28.92 -14.63 29.19
C SER A 7 -28.55 -15.73 28.20
N PRO A 8 -29.06 -15.72 26.97
CA PRO A 8 -28.64 -16.66 25.97
C PRO A 8 -27.18 -16.38 25.61
N ALA A 9 -26.33 -17.39 25.71
CA ALA A 9 -24.98 -17.39 25.19
C ALA A 9 -25.04 -17.16 23.68
N LEU A 10 -24.42 -16.10 23.18
CA LEU A 10 -24.18 -15.90 21.75
C LEU A 10 -23.37 -17.10 21.27
N ALA A 11 -23.93 -17.86 20.34
CA ALA A 11 -23.21 -18.93 19.65
C ALA A 11 -22.00 -18.33 18.93
N PRO A 12 -20.84 -19.00 18.91
CA PRO A 12 -19.69 -18.51 18.18
C PRO A 12 -20.06 -18.41 16.69
N PHE A 13 -19.77 -17.25 16.10
CA PHE A 13 -19.95 -17.01 14.68
C PHE A 13 -19.00 -17.94 13.91
N ALA A 14 -19.50 -19.06 13.45
CA ALA A 14 -18.84 -19.90 12.46
C ALA A 14 -19.53 -19.61 11.12
N PRO A 15 -18.99 -18.72 10.27
CA PRO A 15 -19.50 -18.62 8.92
C PRO A 15 -19.24 -19.94 8.22
N GLU A 16 -20.29 -20.65 7.81
CA GLU A 16 -20.16 -21.68 6.79
C GLU A 16 -19.48 -21.02 5.59
N LEU A 17 -18.27 -21.48 5.25
CA LEU A 17 -17.51 -20.95 4.13
C LEU A 17 -18.36 -21.10 2.87
N PRO A 18 -18.73 -20.03 2.19
CA PRO A 18 -19.48 -20.14 0.95
C PRO A 18 -18.71 -21.00 -0.04
N VAL A 19 -19.45 -21.81 -0.78
CA VAL A 19 -18.99 -22.63 -1.91
C VAL A 19 -18.01 -21.80 -2.74
N ALA A 20 -16.86 -22.41 -3.09
CA ALA A 20 -15.68 -21.84 -3.74
C ALA A 20 -16.00 -20.56 -4.52
N PRO A 21 -15.31 -19.44 -4.22
CA PRO A 21 -15.40 -18.27 -5.08
C PRO A 21 -14.92 -18.71 -6.46
N SER A 22 -15.90 -18.99 -7.33
CA SER A 22 -15.61 -19.24 -8.72
C SER A 22 -15.03 -17.96 -9.28
N GLU A 23 -13.67 -17.94 -9.45
CA GLU A 23 -13.15 -17.35 -10.66
C GLU A 23 -13.13 -15.82 -10.77
N ASP A 24 -12.94 -15.06 -9.65
CA ASP A 24 -12.52 -13.67 -9.79
C ASP A 24 -11.17 -13.65 -10.53
N PRO A 25 -11.10 -13.08 -11.76
CA PRO A 25 -9.86 -13.00 -12.52
C PRO A 25 -8.71 -12.34 -11.75
N ALA A 26 -9.01 -11.34 -10.92
CA ALA A 26 -8.03 -10.66 -10.08
C ALA A 26 -7.42 -11.59 -9.02
N PHE A 27 -8.27 -12.44 -8.41
CA PHE A 27 -7.79 -13.44 -7.44
C PHE A 27 -6.92 -14.52 -8.12
N ARG A 28 -7.25 -14.95 -9.34
CA ARG A 28 -6.39 -15.89 -10.09
C ARG A 28 -5.01 -15.29 -10.36
N VAL A 29 -4.96 -14.07 -10.91
CA VAL A 29 -3.70 -13.37 -11.16
C VAL A 29 -2.86 -13.21 -9.88
N PHE A 30 -3.53 -12.90 -8.76
CA PHE A 30 -2.86 -12.82 -7.46
C PHE A 30 -2.26 -14.18 -7.05
N ILE A 31 -3.02 -15.27 -7.14
CA ILE A 31 -2.52 -16.62 -6.80
C ILE A 31 -1.33 -17.02 -7.69
N ASP A 32 -1.39 -16.70 -8.99
CA ASP A 32 -0.29 -16.99 -9.93
C ASP A 32 1.00 -16.22 -9.56
N SER A 33 0.86 -15.05 -8.96
CA SER A 33 2.00 -14.26 -8.48
C SER A 33 2.73 -14.85 -7.26
N LEU A 34 2.10 -15.81 -6.56
CA LEU A 34 2.63 -16.45 -5.35
C LEU A 34 3.50 -17.68 -5.63
N SER A 35 3.98 -17.85 -6.86
CA SER A 35 4.79 -19.00 -7.30
C SER A 35 6.10 -19.21 -6.50
N TYR A 36 6.53 -18.21 -5.73
CA TYR A 36 7.69 -18.27 -4.83
C TYR A 36 7.40 -18.90 -3.46
N LEU A 37 6.13 -19.13 -3.11
CA LEU A 37 5.69 -19.76 -1.85
C LEU A 37 5.43 -21.24 -2.03
N GLN A 38 5.44 -21.99 -0.90
CA GLN A 38 5.10 -23.41 -0.93
C GLN A 38 3.58 -23.61 -1.14
N PRO A 39 3.17 -24.76 -1.74
CA PRO A 39 1.75 -25.02 -2.01
C PRO A 39 0.84 -24.93 -0.78
N GLU A 40 1.33 -25.37 0.39
CA GLU A 40 0.61 -25.34 1.66
C GLU A 40 0.37 -23.89 2.13
N GLU A 41 1.36 -23.02 1.94
CA GLU A 41 1.25 -21.59 2.25
C GLU A 41 0.23 -20.89 1.35
N VAL A 42 0.25 -21.22 0.04
CA VAL A 42 -0.72 -20.70 -0.93
C VAL A 42 -2.14 -21.15 -0.57
N GLN A 43 -2.30 -22.38 -0.08
CA GLN A 43 -3.61 -22.86 0.38
C GLN A 43 -4.12 -22.05 1.58
N LEU A 44 -3.26 -21.74 2.54
CA LEU A 44 -3.63 -20.94 3.70
C LEU A 44 -3.96 -19.46 3.29
N ILE A 45 -3.29 -18.93 2.29
CA ILE A 45 -3.61 -17.61 1.70
C ILE A 45 -5.00 -17.65 1.03
N ARG A 46 -5.36 -18.74 0.33
CA ARG A 46 -6.71 -18.91 -0.24
C ARG A 46 -7.79 -18.94 0.86
N GLU A 47 -7.50 -19.57 1.98
CA GLU A 47 -8.40 -19.59 3.13
C GLU A 47 -8.56 -18.21 3.75
N ALA A 48 -7.47 -17.45 3.90
CA ALA A 48 -7.50 -16.08 4.40
C ALA A 48 -8.31 -15.14 3.49
N TYR A 49 -8.17 -15.26 2.16
CA TYR A 49 -8.98 -14.52 1.22
C TYR A 49 -10.49 -14.82 1.40
N ARG A 50 -10.87 -16.10 1.46
CA ARG A 50 -12.28 -16.52 1.66
C ARG A 50 -12.82 -16.02 3.00
N PHE A 51 -12.00 -16.08 4.04
CA PHE A 51 -12.35 -15.59 5.37
C PHE A 51 -12.58 -14.08 5.37
N SER A 52 -11.69 -13.32 4.75
CA SER A 52 -11.82 -11.86 4.60
C SER A 52 -13.06 -11.49 3.78
N ASP A 53 -13.30 -12.16 2.65
CA ASP A 53 -14.47 -11.93 1.79
C ASP A 53 -15.79 -12.21 2.54
N ALA A 54 -15.86 -13.32 3.28
CA ALA A 54 -17.01 -13.66 4.11
C ALA A 54 -17.22 -12.64 5.25
N ALA A 55 -16.15 -12.18 5.90
CA ALA A 55 -16.22 -11.19 6.98
C ALA A 55 -16.75 -9.84 6.49
N HIS A 56 -16.39 -9.44 5.27
CA HIS A 56 -16.82 -8.18 4.63
C HIS A 56 -18.06 -8.35 3.72
N LEU A 57 -18.79 -9.45 3.85
CA LEU A 57 -19.93 -9.74 2.98
C LEU A 57 -20.95 -8.59 2.97
N GLY A 58 -21.29 -8.11 1.77
CA GLY A 58 -22.20 -6.98 1.57
C GLY A 58 -21.61 -5.59 1.76
N GLN A 59 -20.37 -5.48 2.25
CA GLN A 59 -19.67 -4.20 2.34
C GLN A 59 -19.14 -3.79 0.96
N LYS A 60 -19.15 -2.48 0.70
CA LYS A 60 -18.64 -1.89 -0.55
C LYS A 60 -17.72 -0.71 -0.25
N ARG A 61 -16.73 -0.53 -1.09
CA ARG A 61 -15.90 0.68 -1.12
C ARG A 61 -16.74 1.88 -1.57
N LEU A 62 -16.26 3.10 -1.30
CA LEU A 62 -16.89 4.32 -1.79
C LEU A 62 -16.96 4.40 -3.34
N SER A 63 -16.08 3.66 -4.03
CA SER A 63 -16.10 3.48 -5.49
C SER A 63 -17.21 2.54 -5.97
N GLY A 64 -17.90 1.81 -5.07
CA GLY A 64 -18.98 0.87 -5.37
C GLY A 64 -18.53 -0.58 -5.53
N GLU A 65 -17.25 -0.87 -5.55
CA GLU A 65 -16.66 -2.22 -5.66
C GLU A 65 -16.84 -3.02 -4.36
N PRO A 66 -16.88 -4.37 -4.41
CA PRO A 66 -16.83 -5.22 -3.22
C PRO A 66 -15.62 -4.89 -2.35
N TYR A 67 -15.78 -4.92 -1.03
CA TYR A 67 -14.71 -4.51 -0.11
C TYR A 67 -13.43 -5.34 -0.27
N ILE A 68 -13.56 -6.64 -0.54
CA ILE A 68 -12.44 -7.59 -0.69
C ILE A 68 -11.41 -7.17 -1.77
N THR A 69 -11.81 -6.32 -2.73
CA THR A 69 -10.88 -5.82 -3.76
C THR A 69 -9.72 -5.03 -3.15
N HIS A 70 -9.93 -4.37 -2.02
CA HIS A 70 -8.90 -3.62 -1.32
C HIS A 70 -7.88 -4.53 -0.62
N PRO A 71 -8.24 -5.44 0.30
CA PRO A 71 -7.30 -6.38 0.88
C PRO A 71 -6.55 -7.21 -0.15
N LEU A 72 -7.23 -7.60 -1.24
CA LEU A 72 -6.58 -8.31 -2.34
C LEU A 72 -5.49 -7.47 -3.02
N ALA A 73 -5.74 -6.19 -3.29
CA ALA A 73 -4.75 -5.30 -3.89
C ALA A 73 -3.56 -5.04 -2.95
N VAL A 74 -3.80 -4.89 -1.64
CA VAL A 74 -2.75 -4.75 -0.63
C VAL A 74 -1.88 -6.01 -0.58
N ALA A 75 -2.50 -7.19 -0.54
CA ALA A 75 -1.79 -8.47 -0.56
C ALA A 75 -1.01 -8.66 -1.86
N GLY A 76 -1.56 -8.24 -3.01
CA GLY A 76 -0.88 -8.26 -4.30
C GLY A 76 0.40 -7.41 -4.32
N ALA A 77 0.39 -6.23 -3.71
CA ALA A 77 1.59 -5.42 -3.56
C ALA A 77 2.68 -6.12 -2.73
N LEU A 78 2.30 -6.83 -1.66
CA LEU A 78 3.24 -7.61 -0.86
C LEU A 78 3.79 -8.83 -1.62
N ALA A 79 2.96 -9.47 -2.45
CA ALA A 79 3.40 -10.54 -3.34
C ALA A 79 4.44 -10.05 -4.36
N GLU A 80 4.25 -8.86 -4.96
CA GLU A 80 5.26 -8.22 -5.82
C GLU A 80 6.59 -7.97 -5.09
N TRP A 81 6.55 -7.76 -3.77
CA TRP A 81 7.75 -7.58 -2.94
C TRP A 81 8.31 -8.90 -2.41
N HIS A 82 7.77 -10.04 -2.81
CA HIS A 82 8.13 -11.39 -2.37
C HIS A 82 8.13 -11.53 -0.84
N MET A 83 7.10 -10.97 -0.18
CA MET A 83 6.93 -11.10 1.26
C MET A 83 6.50 -12.52 1.65
N ASP A 84 6.78 -12.89 2.91
CA ASP A 84 6.39 -14.19 3.44
C ASP A 84 4.86 -14.37 3.51
N SER A 85 4.42 -15.62 3.59
CA SER A 85 3.00 -15.99 3.61
C SER A 85 2.23 -15.35 4.76
N GLN A 86 2.85 -15.18 5.93
CA GLN A 86 2.21 -14.54 7.10
C GLN A 86 1.91 -13.06 6.85
N ALA A 87 2.83 -12.34 6.19
CA ALA A 87 2.62 -10.95 5.82
C ALA A 87 1.49 -10.82 4.77
N VAL A 88 1.45 -11.71 3.77
CA VAL A 88 0.42 -11.74 2.74
C VAL A 88 -0.96 -12.06 3.35
N ILE A 89 -1.04 -13.03 4.27
CA ILE A 89 -2.27 -13.35 5.01
C ILE A 89 -2.70 -12.16 5.87
N ALA A 90 -1.77 -11.54 6.61
CA ALA A 90 -2.08 -10.38 7.43
C ALA A 90 -2.58 -9.19 6.58
N ALA A 91 -2.10 -9.02 5.35
CA ALA A 91 -2.61 -8.02 4.41
C ALA A 91 -4.03 -8.31 3.94
N LEU A 92 -4.39 -9.58 3.71
CA LEU A 92 -5.77 -9.97 3.40
C LEU A 92 -6.72 -9.72 4.58
N LEU A 93 -6.23 -9.74 5.80
CA LEU A 93 -7.01 -9.64 7.04
C LEU A 93 -6.87 -8.28 7.74
N HIS A 94 -6.16 -7.30 7.18
CA HIS A 94 -5.73 -6.11 7.92
C HIS A 94 -6.88 -5.26 8.47
N ASP A 95 -8.00 -5.18 7.76
CA ASP A 95 -9.18 -4.41 8.16
C ASP A 95 -10.25 -5.25 8.89
N VAL A 96 -10.11 -6.60 8.90
CA VAL A 96 -11.16 -7.50 9.42
C VAL A 96 -11.49 -7.22 10.89
N MET A 97 -10.48 -6.92 11.72
CA MET A 97 -10.69 -6.61 13.15
C MET A 97 -11.31 -5.22 13.39
N GLU A 98 -11.21 -4.30 12.44
CA GLU A 98 -11.71 -2.94 12.58
C GLU A 98 -13.13 -2.80 12.04
N ASP A 99 -13.37 -3.42 10.89
CA ASP A 99 -14.60 -3.22 10.12
C ASP A 99 -15.63 -4.34 10.33
N THR A 100 -15.28 -5.39 11.10
CA THR A 100 -16.17 -6.54 11.36
C THR A 100 -16.17 -6.96 12.83
N ALA A 101 -16.93 -8.00 13.17
CA ALA A 101 -16.99 -8.57 14.51
C ALA A 101 -15.88 -9.60 14.81
N VAL A 102 -14.97 -9.85 13.86
CA VAL A 102 -13.90 -10.84 14.00
C VAL A 102 -12.89 -10.40 15.07
N THR A 103 -12.54 -11.33 15.94
CA THR A 103 -11.64 -11.11 17.07
C THR A 103 -10.22 -11.56 16.77
N LYS A 104 -9.24 -11.00 17.51
CA LYS A 104 -7.84 -11.46 17.47
C LYS A 104 -7.72 -12.96 17.77
N ALA A 105 -8.55 -13.49 18.68
CA ALA A 105 -8.53 -14.90 19.06
C ALA A 105 -8.91 -15.81 17.88
N GLU A 106 -9.93 -15.45 17.12
CA GLU A 106 -10.36 -16.19 15.93
C GLU A 106 -9.29 -16.18 14.82
N ILE A 107 -8.63 -15.05 14.59
CA ILE A 107 -7.50 -14.98 13.64
C ILE A 107 -6.34 -15.86 14.14
N SER A 108 -6.04 -15.83 15.43
CA SER A 108 -4.95 -16.62 16.01
C SER A 108 -5.22 -18.14 15.91
N GLU A 109 -6.47 -18.57 16.10
CA GLU A 109 -6.88 -19.97 16.00
C GLU A 109 -6.75 -20.50 14.56
N ARG A 110 -7.16 -19.69 13.57
CA ARG A 110 -7.19 -20.11 12.15
C ARG A 110 -5.86 -19.92 11.42
N PHE A 111 -5.18 -18.80 11.63
CA PHE A 111 -4.02 -18.39 10.86
C PHE A 111 -2.74 -18.29 11.70
N GLY A 112 -2.83 -18.59 12.98
CA GLY A 112 -1.70 -18.58 13.90
C GLY A 112 -1.46 -17.22 14.57
N LYS A 113 -0.76 -17.30 15.70
CA LYS A 113 -0.48 -16.15 16.57
C LYS A 113 0.28 -15.03 15.84
N SER A 114 1.24 -15.37 14.98
CA SER A 114 2.06 -14.39 14.26
C SER A 114 1.21 -13.50 13.35
N VAL A 115 0.28 -14.08 12.58
CA VAL A 115 -0.66 -13.34 11.74
C VAL A 115 -1.57 -12.45 12.60
N ALA A 116 -2.13 -13.01 13.69
CA ALA A 116 -3.00 -12.24 14.60
C ALA A 116 -2.26 -11.06 15.25
N ASP A 117 -0.98 -11.20 15.57
CA ASP A 117 -0.17 -10.12 16.13
C ASP A 117 0.17 -9.04 15.09
N LEU A 118 0.36 -9.41 13.81
CA LEU A 118 0.51 -8.46 12.70
C LEU A 118 -0.76 -7.63 12.49
N VAL A 119 -1.92 -8.28 12.41
CA VAL A 119 -3.23 -7.60 12.23
C VAL A 119 -3.54 -6.69 13.43
N ASP A 120 -3.33 -7.14 14.66
CA ASP A 120 -3.48 -6.31 15.87
C ASP A 120 -2.53 -5.11 15.88
N GLY A 121 -1.30 -5.28 15.36
CA GLY A 121 -0.33 -4.20 15.18
C GLY A 121 -0.82 -3.13 14.20
N LEU A 122 -1.45 -3.54 13.09
CA LEU A 122 -2.04 -2.64 12.10
C LEU A 122 -3.20 -1.85 12.69
N SER A 123 -4.16 -2.51 13.34
CA SER A 123 -5.31 -1.86 14.00
C SER A 123 -4.88 -0.83 15.06
N LYS A 124 -3.79 -1.07 15.77
CA LYS A 124 -3.26 -0.11 16.76
C LYS A 124 -2.64 1.13 16.13
N LEU A 125 -2.16 1.04 14.89
CA LEU A 125 -1.66 2.21 14.17
C LEU A 125 -2.79 3.14 13.70
N ASP A 126 -3.99 2.62 13.44
CA ASP A 126 -5.12 3.38 12.91
C ASP A 126 -5.97 4.09 13.97
N LYS A 127 -6.01 3.57 15.20
CA LYS A 127 -6.86 4.07 16.30
C LYS A 127 -6.30 5.30 17.03
N ILE A 128 -5.99 6.38 16.30
CA ILE A 128 -5.44 7.58 16.95
C ILE A 128 -6.26 8.81 16.60
N GLU A 129 -6.95 9.36 17.60
CA GLU A 129 -7.56 10.70 17.53
C GLU A 129 -6.55 11.75 18.04
N PHE A 130 -6.45 12.88 17.34
CA PHE A 130 -5.49 13.94 17.63
C PHE A 130 -6.18 15.28 17.88
N GLN A 131 -5.61 16.06 18.80
CA GLN A 131 -6.09 17.41 19.11
C GLN A 131 -5.48 18.48 18.17
N SER A 132 -4.28 18.26 17.64
CA SER A 132 -3.65 19.13 16.65
C SER A 132 -2.97 18.34 15.52
N TYR A 133 -2.77 19.00 14.36
CA TYR A 133 -2.13 18.40 13.20
C TYR A 133 -0.64 18.06 13.45
N GLU A 134 0.08 18.94 14.14
CA GLU A 134 1.51 18.78 14.41
C GLU A 134 1.79 17.69 15.44
N GLU A 135 0.96 17.61 16.52
CA GLU A 135 1.02 16.52 17.50
C GLU A 135 0.67 15.16 16.86
N ALA A 136 -0.34 15.16 15.99
CA ALA A 136 -0.73 13.99 15.22
C ALA A 136 0.44 13.42 14.41
N GLN A 137 1.19 14.29 13.74
CA GLN A 137 2.29 13.93 12.87
C GLN A 137 3.46 13.30 13.65
N ALA A 138 3.86 13.93 14.75
CA ALA A 138 4.94 13.42 15.62
C ALA A 138 4.58 12.07 16.26
N GLU A 139 3.34 11.93 16.74
CA GLU A 139 2.88 10.71 17.39
C GLU A 139 2.69 9.57 16.38
N ASN A 140 2.17 9.82 15.18
CA ASN A 140 2.11 8.84 14.09
C ASN A 140 3.50 8.33 13.72
N PHE A 141 4.46 9.24 13.57
CA PHE A 141 5.83 8.86 13.29
C PHE A 141 6.45 8.02 14.42
N ARG A 142 6.24 8.42 15.69
CA ARG A 142 6.70 7.65 16.85
C ARG A 142 6.11 6.24 16.89
N LYS A 143 4.81 6.10 16.64
CA LYS A 143 4.12 4.78 16.64
C LYS A 143 4.58 3.90 15.50
N MET A 144 4.79 4.47 14.32
CA MET A 144 5.37 3.71 13.20
C MET A 144 6.78 3.22 13.54
N LEU A 145 7.62 4.04 14.19
CA LEU A 145 8.94 3.60 14.65
C LEU A 145 8.84 2.47 15.69
N MET A 146 7.88 2.56 16.62
CA MET A 146 7.67 1.49 17.61
C MET A 146 7.11 0.21 16.99
N ALA A 147 6.24 0.31 15.98
CA ALA A 147 5.76 -0.84 15.22
C ALA A 147 6.91 -1.50 14.44
N MET A 148 7.78 -0.71 13.77
CA MET A 148 8.98 -1.22 13.11
C MET A 148 9.92 -1.96 14.06
N ALA A 149 10.06 -1.47 15.30
CA ALA A 149 10.89 -2.11 16.31
C ALA A 149 10.34 -3.48 16.77
N ARG A 150 9.03 -3.71 16.61
CA ARG A 150 8.36 -4.98 16.92
C ARG A 150 8.37 -5.93 15.73
N ASP A 151 7.85 -5.48 14.62
CA ASP A 151 7.80 -6.24 13.36
C ASP A 151 7.69 -5.29 12.16
N LEU A 152 8.72 -5.27 11.31
CA LEU A 152 8.78 -4.40 10.14
C LEU A 152 7.64 -4.67 9.15
N ARG A 153 7.12 -5.90 9.11
CA ARG A 153 6.03 -6.29 8.20
C ARG A 153 4.76 -5.45 8.41
N VAL A 154 4.47 -5.04 9.65
CA VAL A 154 3.34 -4.13 9.96
C VAL A 154 3.45 -2.83 9.15
N VAL A 155 4.64 -2.25 9.08
CA VAL A 155 4.85 -1.00 8.32
C VAL A 155 4.79 -1.24 6.82
N LEU A 156 5.31 -2.36 6.33
CA LEU A 156 5.24 -2.72 4.90
C LEU A 156 3.79 -2.91 4.44
N ILE A 157 2.96 -3.61 5.23
CA ILE A 157 1.53 -3.75 4.96
C ILE A 157 0.85 -2.36 4.96
N LYS A 158 1.15 -1.52 5.95
CA LYS A 158 0.56 -0.17 6.04
C LYS A 158 0.96 0.74 4.89
N LEU A 159 2.18 0.61 4.37
CA LEU A 159 2.64 1.32 3.18
C LEU A 159 1.91 0.84 1.92
N ALA A 160 1.65 -0.46 1.78
CA ALA A 160 0.88 -1.03 0.68
C ALA A 160 -0.60 -0.58 0.74
N ASP A 161 -1.21 -0.61 1.93
CA ASP A 161 -2.55 -0.08 2.18
C ASP A 161 -2.64 1.40 1.78
N ARG A 162 -1.70 2.21 2.25
CA ARG A 162 -1.65 3.65 1.93
C ARG A 162 -1.51 3.90 0.43
N LEU A 163 -0.71 3.11 -0.28
CA LEU A 163 -0.58 3.20 -1.73
C LEU A 163 -1.92 2.94 -2.42
N HIS A 164 -2.59 1.83 -2.08
CA HIS A 164 -3.87 1.49 -2.69
C HIS A 164 -4.96 2.53 -2.35
N ASN A 165 -4.99 3.03 -1.12
CA ASN A 165 -5.90 4.10 -0.73
C ASN A 165 -5.69 5.37 -1.58
N LEU A 166 -4.44 5.81 -1.83
CA LEU A 166 -4.15 6.93 -2.73
C LEU A 166 -4.65 6.68 -4.17
N GLN A 167 -4.52 5.47 -4.68
CA GLN A 167 -4.96 5.10 -6.03
C GLN A 167 -6.48 5.14 -6.18
N THR A 168 -7.23 4.83 -5.11
CA THR A 168 -8.69 4.62 -5.17
C THR A 168 -9.51 5.74 -4.53
N MET A 169 -8.90 6.80 -3.99
CA MET A 169 -9.62 7.83 -3.25
C MET A 169 -10.28 8.92 -4.11
N SER A 170 -10.50 8.68 -5.41
CA SER A 170 -11.19 9.62 -6.31
C SER A 170 -12.63 9.95 -5.85
N ALA A 171 -13.33 9.01 -5.23
CA ALA A 171 -14.66 9.14 -4.67
C ALA A 171 -14.72 9.88 -3.31
N ILE A 172 -13.58 10.12 -2.66
CA ILE A 172 -13.47 10.79 -1.36
C ILE A 172 -13.58 12.32 -1.56
N ARG A 173 -14.17 13.03 -0.60
CA ARG A 173 -14.27 14.50 -0.62
C ARG A 173 -12.89 15.16 -0.72
N PRO A 174 -12.74 16.26 -1.49
CA PRO A 174 -11.44 16.88 -1.77
C PRO A 174 -10.62 17.25 -0.52
N GLU A 175 -11.27 17.71 0.55
CA GLU A 175 -10.62 18.11 1.80
C GLU A 175 -9.97 16.90 2.50
N LYS A 176 -10.72 15.79 2.58
CA LYS A 176 -10.21 14.54 3.17
C LYS A 176 -9.08 13.95 2.32
N ARG A 177 -9.21 13.98 0.98
CA ARG A 177 -8.13 13.54 0.07
C ARG A 177 -6.84 14.32 0.29
N ARG A 178 -6.93 15.66 0.35
CA ARG A 178 -5.75 16.51 0.59
C ARG A 178 -5.08 16.19 1.92
N ARG A 179 -5.86 16.00 2.98
CA ARG A 179 -5.32 15.64 4.30
C ARG A 179 -4.56 14.31 4.25
N ILE A 180 -5.16 13.27 3.65
CA ILE A 180 -4.52 11.95 3.50
C ILE A 180 -3.24 12.07 2.66
N ALA A 181 -3.27 12.85 1.58
CA ALA A 181 -2.12 13.05 0.71
C ALA A 181 -0.98 13.84 1.39
N HIS A 182 -1.29 14.86 2.19
CA HIS A 182 -0.29 15.57 3.00
C HIS A 182 0.35 14.63 4.02
N GLU A 183 -0.43 13.92 4.80
CA GLU A 183 0.07 12.92 5.75
C GLU A 183 0.98 11.90 5.06
N THR A 184 0.60 11.46 3.86
CA THR A 184 1.42 10.53 3.08
C THR A 184 2.77 11.11 2.68
N LEU A 185 2.81 12.35 2.21
CA LEU A 185 4.06 13.03 1.84
C LEU A 185 4.99 13.26 3.03
N GLU A 186 4.42 13.52 4.21
CA GLU A 186 5.18 13.96 5.38
C GLU A 186 5.64 12.79 6.25
N ILE A 187 4.89 11.68 6.27
CA ILE A 187 5.19 10.53 7.13
C ILE A 187 5.54 9.29 6.29
N TYR A 188 4.61 8.81 5.46
CA TYR A 188 4.75 7.50 4.81
C TYR A 188 5.80 7.48 3.70
N ALA A 189 5.86 8.51 2.87
CA ALA A 189 6.85 8.58 1.81
C ALA A 189 8.30 8.66 2.34
N PRO A 190 8.64 9.48 3.36
CA PRO A 190 9.95 9.43 3.99
C PRO A 190 10.32 8.08 4.59
N ILE A 191 9.38 7.35 5.16
CA ILE A 191 9.60 6.00 5.70
C ILE A 191 9.92 5.03 4.57
N ALA A 192 9.12 5.02 3.49
CA ALA A 192 9.39 4.19 2.31
C ALA A 192 10.79 4.48 1.72
N ASN A 193 11.21 5.74 1.68
CA ASN A 193 12.55 6.12 1.24
C ASN A 193 13.66 5.59 2.14
N ARG A 194 13.50 5.68 3.47
CA ARG A 194 14.49 5.18 4.45
C ARG A 194 14.60 3.66 4.44
N LEU A 195 13.52 2.96 4.12
CA LEU A 195 13.49 1.52 3.92
C LEU A 195 14.06 1.08 2.56
N GLY A 196 14.50 2.03 1.70
CA GLY A 196 15.02 1.73 0.38
C GLY A 196 13.96 1.38 -0.67
N LEU A 197 12.67 1.49 -0.35
CA LEU A 197 11.56 1.20 -1.25
C LEU A 197 11.35 2.32 -2.28
N ASN A 198 12.38 2.55 -3.11
CA ASN A 198 12.45 3.71 -4.01
C ASN A 198 11.30 3.82 -5.02
N LYS A 199 10.76 2.68 -5.51
CA LYS A 199 9.61 2.66 -6.43
C LYS A 199 8.37 3.15 -5.69
N LEU A 200 8.09 2.58 -4.52
CA LEU A 200 6.97 2.95 -3.67
C LEU A 200 7.05 4.42 -3.21
N PHE A 201 8.22 4.86 -2.74
CA PHE A 201 8.45 6.26 -2.36
C PHE A 201 8.01 7.25 -3.44
N ARG A 202 8.40 7.00 -4.70
CA ARG A 202 8.01 7.86 -5.82
C ARG A 202 6.52 7.79 -6.12
N GLN A 203 5.92 6.59 -6.10
CA GLN A 203 4.49 6.43 -6.29
C GLN A 203 3.69 7.18 -5.24
N LEU A 204 4.07 7.06 -3.96
CA LEU A 204 3.43 7.81 -2.87
C LEU A 204 3.56 9.32 -3.07
N GLN A 205 4.72 9.81 -3.50
CA GLN A 205 4.94 11.24 -3.77
C GLN A 205 4.10 11.75 -4.94
N ASP A 206 4.11 11.06 -6.08
CA ASP A 206 3.42 11.51 -7.29
C ASP A 206 1.90 11.47 -7.11
N LEU A 207 1.35 10.39 -6.55
CA LEU A 207 -0.08 10.30 -6.25
C LEU A 207 -0.52 11.37 -5.22
N SER A 208 0.26 11.57 -4.16
CA SER A 208 -0.04 12.62 -3.19
C SER A 208 -0.01 14.01 -3.84
N PHE A 209 0.96 14.29 -4.70
CA PHE A 209 1.04 15.54 -5.44
C PHE A 209 -0.18 15.78 -6.33
N GLU A 210 -0.66 14.75 -7.03
CA GLU A 210 -1.88 14.81 -7.84
C GLU A 210 -3.12 15.17 -7.01
N HIS A 211 -3.23 14.64 -5.81
CA HIS A 211 -4.37 14.91 -4.92
C HIS A 211 -4.29 16.27 -4.22
N ILE A 212 -3.09 16.76 -3.90
CA ILE A 212 -2.90 18.07 -3.26
C ILE A 212 -3.01 19.20 -4.27
N TYR A 213 -2.36 19.06 -5.44
CA TYR A 213 -2.24 20.10 -6.47
C TYR A 213 -2.69 19.61 -7.87
N PRO A 214 -3.94 19.19 -8.06
CA PRO A 214 -4.40 18.50 -9.28
C PRO A 214 -4.21 19.33 -10.55
N MET A 215 -4.35 20.66 -10.48
CA MET A 215 -4.13 21.53 -11.65
C MET A 215 -2.65 21.62 -12.02
N ARG A 216 -1.77 21.75 -11.02
CA ARG A 216 -0.31 21.81 -11.25
C ARG A 216 0.22 20.49 -11.78
N ALA A 217 -0.24 19.38 -11.24
CA ALA A 217 0.12 18.04 -11.71
C ALA A 217 -0.23 17.86 -13.19
N ARG A 218 -1.47 18.20 -13.60
CA ARG A 218 -1.91 18.15 -15.01
C ARG A 218 -1.08 19.03 -15.94
N VAL A 219 -0.75 20.26 -15.52
CA VAL A 219 0.05 21.18 -16.33
C VAL A 219 1.45 20.63 -16.52
N LEU A 220 2.09 20.17 -15.44
CA LEU A 220 3.44 19.60 -15.51
C LEU A 220 3.46 18.30 -16.32
N GLU A 221 2.46 17.44 -16.17
CA GLU A 221 2.34 16.21 -16.95
C GLU A 221 2.24 16.50 -18.46
N ARG A 222 1.41 17.47 -18.86
CA ARG A 222 1.29 17.90 -20.27
C ARG A 222 2.60 18.46 -20.79
N ALA A 223 3.26 19.33 -20.03
CA ALA A 223 4.54 19.91 -20.40
C ALA A 223 5.63 18.84 -20.55
N LEU A 224 5.66 17.85 -19.62
CA LEU A 224 6.59 16.75 -19.68
C LEU A 224 6.33 15.85 -20.91
N ARG A 225 5.05 15.50 -21.19
CA ARG A 225 4.68 14.73 -22.39
C ARG A 225 5.08 15.46 -23.68
N ALA A 226 4.86 16.78 -23.75
CA ALA A 226 5.23 17.57 -24.92
C ALA A 226 6.75 17.63 -25.11
N SER A 227 7.55 17.62 -24.05
CA SER A 227 9.02 17.62 -24.11
C SER A 227 9.62 16.24 -24.41
N ARG A 228 8.82 15.16 -24.37
CA ARG A 228 9.31 13.78 -24.52
C ARG A 228 9.69 13.39 -25.96
N GLY A 229 9.29 14.13 -26.99
CA GLY A 229 9.36 13.72 -28.38
C GLY A 229 10.68 13.08 -28.86
N ASN A 230 11.86 13.56 -28.41
CA ASN A 230 13.18 13.00 -28.74
C ASN A 230 13.97 12.46 -27.54
N ARG A 231 13.41 12.54 -26.33
CA ARG A 231 14.18 12.21 -25.10
C ARG A 231 14.34 10.71 -24.86
N SER A 232 13.37 9.91 -25.22
CA SER A 232 13.48 8.45 -25.07
C SER A 232 14.61 7.89 -25.93
N GLU A 233 14.73 8.37 -27.17
CA GLU A 233 15.78 7.99 -28.09
C GLU A 233 17.16 8.51 -27.66
N LEU A 234 17.21 9.76 -27.16
CA LEU A 234 18.42 10.33 -26.61
C LEU A 234 18.90 9.58 -25.35
N LEU A 235 17.96 9.21 -24.45
CA LEU A 235 18.26 8.44 -23.25
C LEU A 235 18.83 7.07 -23.63
N SER A 236 18.21 6.36 -24.59
CA SER A 236 18.72 5.08 -25.08
C SER A 236 20.16 5.23 -25.59
N ARG A 237 20.42 6.19 -26.46
CA ARG A 237 21.78 6.45 -26.99
C ARG A 237 22.80 6.73 -25.90
N ILE A 238 22.42 7.49 -24.87
CA ILE A 238 23.30 7.79 -23.72
C ILE A 238 23.59 6.51 -22.93
N LEU A 239 22.57 5.70 -22.64
CA LEU A 239 22.72 4.43 -21.93
C LEU A 239 23.61 3.46 -22.69
N ASP A 240 23.39 3.30 -23.99
CA ASP A 240 24.18 2.44 -24.86
C ASP A 240 25.64 2.91 -24.92
N GLY A 241 25.87 4.23 -25.03
CA GLY A 241 27.22 4.82 -25.02
C GLY A 241 27.95 4.62 -23.71
N ILE A 242 27.27 4.75 -22.55
CA ILE A 242 27.86 4.50 -21.23
C ILE A 242 28.15 3.00 -21.07
N GLN A 243 27.22 2.14 -21.42
CA GLN A 243 27.38 0.68 -21.34
C GLN A 243 28.55 0.20 -22.21
N GLY A 244 28.70 0.74 -23.42
CA GLY A 244 29.82 0.45 -24.31
C GLY A 244 31.17 0.83 -23.70
N LYS A 245 31.31 2.04 -23.18
CA LYS A 245 32.55 2.51 -22.52
C LYS A 245 32.90 1.70 -21.28
N MET A 246 31.91 1.27 -20.51
CA MET A 246 32.14 0.41 -19.34
C MET A 246 32.66 -0.97 -19.79
N SER A 247 32.07 -1.53 -20.84
CA SER A 247 32.53 -2.81 -21.41
C SER A 247 33.97 -2.71 -21.97
N GLU A 248 34.28 -1.62 -22.67
CA GLU A 248 35.66 -1.37 -23.17
C GLU A 248 36.68 -1.24 -22.05
N ALA A 249 36.28 -0.65 -20.90
CA ALA A 249 37.10 -0.54 -19.70
C ALA A 249 37.18 -1.85 -18.87
N GLY A 250 36.54 -2.94 -19.31
CA GLY A 250 36.49 -4.21 -18.57
C GLY A 250 35.64 -4.18 -17.32
N ILE A 251 34.78 -3.16 -17.15
CA ILE A 251 33.90 -3.00 -15.99
C ILE A 251 32.56 -3.69 -16.27
N GLN A 252 32.25 -4.74 -15.49
CA GLN A 252 30.94 -5.38 -15.52
C GLN A 252 29.96 -4.57 -14.69
N ALA A 253 29.10 -3.78 -15.33
CA ALA A 253 28.07 -2.97 -14.69
C ALA A 253 26.80 -2.92 -15.54
N GLN A 254 25.66 -2.78 -14.90
CA GLN A 254 24.38 -2.49 -15.56
C GLN A 254 24.07 -1.01 -15.43
N VAL A 255 23.78 -0.33 -16.53
CA VAL A 255 23.46 1.09 -16.58
C VAL A 255 21.95 1.27 -16.69
N PHE A 256 21.36 1.99 -15.74
CA PHE A 256 19.91 2.28 -15.73
C PHE A 256 19.69 3.79 -15.81
N GLY A 257 18.85 4.19 -16.77
CA GLY A 257 18.33 5.56 -16.82
C GLY A 257 16.94 5.64 -16.19
N ARG A 258 16.63 6.77 -15.55
CA ARG A 258 15.28 7.04 -15.06
C ARG A 258 14.89 8.49 -15.31
N GLU A 259 13.62 8.71 -15.62
CA GLU A 259 13.04 10.05 -15.61
C GLU A 259 12.77 10.52 -14.17
N LYS A 260 12.88 11.83 -13.95
CA LYS A 260 12.46 12.45 -12.67
C LYS A 260 10.95 12.36 -12.53
N SER A 261 10.45 12.09 -11.32
CA SER A 261 9.04 12.09 -11.01
C SER A 261 8.45 13.51 -11.08
N LEU A 262 7.14 13.61 -11.33
CA LEU A 262 6.43 14.90 -11.41
C LEU A 262 6.60 15.72 -10.12
N TYR A 263 6.48 15.08 -8.96
CA TYR A 263 6.68 15.76 -7.69
C TYR A 263 8.12 16.25 -7.50
N SER A 264 9.12 15.49 -7.92
CA SER A 264 10.52 15.89 -7.85
C SER A 264 10.81 17.11 -8.72
N ILE A 265 10.20 17.19 -9.92
CA ILE A 265 10.27 18.36 -10.80
C ILE A 265 9.62 19.57 -10.11
N TYR A 266 8.38 19.41 -9.64
CA TYR A 266 7.65 20.47 -8.95
C TYR A 266 8.40 20.99 -7.73
N ARG A 267 8.91 20.11 -6.88
CA ARG A 267 9.69 20.46 -5.70
C ARG A 267 10.93 21.27 -6.07
N LYS A 268 11.68 20.84 -7.09
CA LYS A 268 12.88 21.57 -7.57
C LYS A 268 12.53 22.96 -8.11
N MET A 269 11.39 23.09 -8.82
CA MET A 269 10.89 24.39 -9.29
C MET A 269 10.60 25.35 -8.12
N VAL A 270 9.94 24.86 -7.07
CA VAL A 270 9.54 25.67 -5.91
C VAL A 270 10.76 26.01 -5.05
N GLU A 271 11.55 25.01 -4.64
CA GLU A 271 12.71 25.21 -3.75
C GLU A 271 13.79 26.09 -4.37
N LYS A 272 14.05 25.92 -5.67
CA LYS A 272 15.11 26.65 -6.37
C LYS A 272 14.61 27.85 -7.19
N ARG A 273 13.28 28.10 -7.18
CA ARG A 273 12.63 29.16 -7.98
C ARG A 273 12.96 29.08 -9.47
N LEU A 274 13.02 27.85 -10.01
CA LEU A 274 13.35 27.58 -11.41
C LEU A 274 12.08 27.42 -12.25
N SER A 275 12.15 27.78 -13.52
CA SER A 275 11.12 27.45 -14.51
C SER A 275 11.17 25.96 -14.86
N PHE A 276 10.11 25.45 -15.51
CA PHE A 276 10.05 24.04 -15.94
C PHE A 276 11.20 23.68 -16.90
N SER A 277 11.54 24.54 -17.87
CA SER A 277 12.66 24.32 -18.79
C SER A 277 13.99 24.20 -18.04
N GLN A 278 14.28 25.11 -17.11
CA GLN A 278 15.51 25.09 -16.30
C GLN A 278 15.65 23.88 -15.36
N VAL A 279 14.57 23.18 -15.05
CA VAL A 279 14.61 21.93 -14.26
C VAL A 279 14.87 20.72 -15.13
N LEU A 280 14.50 20.80 -16.41
CA LEU A 280 14.69 19.72 -17.38
C LEU A 280 16.06 19.72 -18.03
N ASP A 281 16.68 20.88 -18.15
CA ASP A 281 18.08 21.04 -18.58
C ASP A 281 19.04 20.62 -17.45
#